data_9fb158123ddb4094ec6c13dbeb89a02f
#
_entry.id   9fb158123ddb4094ec6c13dbeb89a02f
#
_cell.length_a   1.000
_cell.length_b   1.000
_cell.length_c   1.000
_cell.angle_alpha   90.00
_cell.angle_beta   90.00
_cell.angle_gamma   90.00
#
_symmetry.space_group_name_H-M   'P 1'
#
loop_
_entity.id
_entity.type
_entity.pdbx_description
1 polymer ?
#
loop_
_entity_poly.entity_id
_entity_poly.type
_entity_poly.pdbx_seq_one_letter_code
_entity_poly.pdbx_strand_id
1 'polypeptide(L)'
;MADRSILAAAPFPLTLRNFLPTGLVGELERRYECKVRFVSPYVQPHFTDPSGARYENLSVSAGPGANGIPALAGITPLDRALKSVHLTGFALEYPDGSLQNLELSRRRSAQNVVARTLTTLAPRRSAARRWLRQLNALYRPRRAEISAAFDRVAPSFVLVASPGHYWLDHFVLDEARRRGVPTVCIVLSWDNLYSRGPMCRRPDYLLVWSEEMRRQAMDVHQFPDERIKVVGPPQFHFYAKPVSPEEIARMRCRVGLGPDEPFLAYVCGARTARYDVEDVEALSRELPRGAHRDLRIVVRPHPQGSREAYETLRGRGVLLDPSPDLTDARVGPEALDVGAIRHMASLLRGARFVASSWGTTALLEACIFDTPSLQLRWMDALPRGAPAETALVHDFQRYIHMRAFDATGARPYCDHPSQLNTVLDDLEQRAEHYARCRAEAVARLVCLPLGGVVSRVLDAVRPIAP
;
A
#
# COMPACT_ATOMS: atom_id res chain seq x y z
N MET A 1 18.45 -35.45 -0.71
CA MET A 1 18.51 -34.14 -0.03
C MET A 1 17.08 -33.73 0.22
N ALA A 2 16.74 -33.24 1.44
CA ALA A 2 15.40 -32.67 1.68
C ALA A 2 15.19 -31.50 0.72
N ASP A 3 14.02 -31.49 0.08
CA ASP A 3 13.66 -30.44 -0.88
C ASP A 3 13.58 -29.11 -0.12
N ARG A 4 14.54 -28.21 -0.33
CA ARG A 4 14.62 -26.92 0.36
C ARG A 4 13.39 -26.11 0.00
N SER A 5 12.71 -25.55 0.98
CA SER A 5 11.42 -24.88 0.76
C SER A 5 11.34 -23.50 1.42
N ILE A 6 10.62 -22.60 0.77
CA ILE A 6 10.25 -21.26 1.28
C ILE A 6 8.72 -21.22 1.38
N LEU A 7 8.20 -20.72 2.49
CA LEU A 7 6.77 -20.48 2.66
C LEU A 7 6.49 -18.98 2.53
N ALA A 8 5.67 -18.60 1.56
CA ALA A 8 5.29 -17.21 1.31
C ALA A 8 3.83 -16.97 1.74
N ALA A 9 3.62 -16.03 2.66
CA ALA A 9 2.27 -15.64 3.06
C ALA A 9 1.68 -14.61 2.07
N ALA A 10 0.48 -14.91 1.55
CA ALA A 10 -0.24 -14.04 0.64
C ALA A 10 -1.63 -13.69 1.20
N PRO A 11 -1.71 -12.73 2.15
CA PRO A 11 -2.97 -12.37 2.80
C PRO A 11 -4.00 -11.74 1.87
N PHE A 12 -3.60 -11.18 0.73
CA PHE A 12 -4.47 -10.50 -0.24
C PHE A 12 -3.78 -10.35 -1.62
N PRO A 13 -4.54 -10.01 -2.70
CA PRO A 13 -4.06 -10.02 -4.08
C PRO A 13 -2.82 -9.17 -4.35
N LEU A 14 -2.69 -8.02 -3.69
CA LEU A 14 -1.54 -7.13 -3.87
C LEU A 14 -0.21 -7.81 -3.51
N THR A 15 -0.20 -8.73 -2.53
CA THR A 15 0.99 -9.53 -2.20
C THR A 15 1.40 -10.43 -3.36
N LEU A 16 0.43 -11.14 -3.95
CA LEU A 16 0.68 -12.01 -5.11
C LEU A 16 1.18 -11.18 -6.29
N ARG A 17 0.56 -10.01 -6.54
CA ARG A 17 1.01 -9.08 -7.59
C ARG A 17 2.46 -8.63 -7.42
N ASN A 18 2.92 -8.47 -6.19
CA ASN A 18 4.29 -8.05 -5.91
C ASN A 18 5.30 -9.19 -6.03
N PHE A 19 4.88 -10.43 -5.85
CA PHE A 19 5.77 -11.58 -5.81
C PHE A 19 5.83 -12.32 -7.15
N LEU A 20 4.69 -12.61 -7.77
CA LEU A 20 4.63 -13.47 -8.94
C LEU A 20 4.98 -12.73 -10.25
N PRO A 21 4.29 -11.66 -10.65
CA PRO A 21 4.58 -11.00 -11.92
C PRO A 21 5.98 -10.39 -11.98
N THR A 22 6.56 -10.03 -10.85
CA THR A 22 7.95 -9.50 -10.79
C THR A 22 9.02 -10.53 -11.11
N GLY A 23 8.64 -11.81 -11.17
CA GLY A 23 9.59 -12.91 -11.30
C GLY A 23 10.37 -13.24 -10.02
N LEU A 24 10.08 -12.54 -8.89
CA LEU A 24 10.80 -12.72 -7.64
C LEU A 24 10.78 -14.18 -7.18
N VAL A 25 9.63 -14.82 -7.24
CA VAL A 25 9.46 -16.22 -6.78
C VAL A 25 10.27 -17.18 -7.62
N GLY A 26 10.18 -17.07 -8.95
CA GLY A 26 10.95 -17.90 -9.87
C GLY A 26 12.46 -17.70 -9.70
N GLU A 27 12.90 -16.46 -9.47
CA GLU A 27 14.31 -16.17 -9.21
C GLU A 27 14.81 -16.70 -7.85
N LEU A 28 13.95 -16.71 -6.82
CA LEU A 28 14.25 -17.37 -5.54
C LEU A 28 14.44 -18.88 -5.74
N GLU A 29 13.52 -19.55 -6.45
CA GLU A 29 13.63 -20.98 -6.72
C GLU A 29 14.90 -21.32 -7.51
N ARG A 30 15.18 -20.55 -8.56
CA ARG A 30 16.34 -20.77 -9.42
C ARG A 30 17.68 -20.53 -8.68
N ARG A 31 17.78 -19.44 -7.91
CA ARG A 31 19.04 -19.03 -7.26
C ARG A 31 19.41 -19.89 -6.06
N TYR A 32 18.41 -20.35 -5.31
CA TYR A 32 18.60 -21.10 -4.08
C TYR A 32 18.25 -22.59 -4.18
N GLU A 33 17.94 -23.06 -5.39
CA GLU A 33 17.58 -24.46 -5.66
C GLU A 33 16.51 -24.96 -4.66
N CYS A 34 15.46 -24.19 -4.50
CA CYS A 34 14.39 -24.42 -3.53
C CYS A 34 13.01 -24.40 -4.18
N LYS A 35 11.97 -24.75 -3.42
CA LYS A 35 10.58 -24.62 -3.83
C LYS A 35 9.88 -23.55 -3.01
N VAL A 36 9.19 -22.62 -3.69
CA VAL A 36 8.33 -21.63 -3.02
C VAL A 36 6.89 -22.13 -3.02
N ARG A 37 6.31 -22.19 -1.84
CA ARG A 37 4.90 -22.52 -1.63
C ARG A 37 4.20 -21.37 -0.95
N PHE A 38 2.94 -21.15 -1.32
CA PHE A 38 2.13 -20.09 -0.72
C PHE A 38 1.24 -20.63 0.38
N VAL A 39 0.97 -19.79 1.36
CA VAL A 39 -0.15 -19.92 2.29
C VAL A 39 -1.04 -18.70 2.13
N SER A 40 -2.34 -18.92 1.88
CA SER A 40 -3.27 -17.83 1.58
C SER A 40 -4.71 -18.17 1.93
N PRO A 41 -5.62 -17.18 2.03
CA PRO A 41 -7.05 -17.44 2.19
C PRO A 41 -7.74 -17.85 0.87
N TYR A 42 -7.03 -17.93 -0.24
CA TYR A 42 -7.60 -18.23 -1.56
C TYR A 42 -7.74 -19.75 -1.73
N VAL A 43 -8.84 -20.14 -2.40
CA VAL A 43 -9.18 -21.56 -2.59
C VAL A 43 -8.42 -22.22 -3.76
N GLN A 44 -7.82 -21.44 -4.63
CA GLN A 44 -7.05 -21.97 -5.76
C GLN A 44 -5.87 -22.81 -5.25
N PRO A 45 -5.71 -24.06 -5.72
CA PRO A 45 -4.63 -24.93 -5.26
C PRO A 45 -3.25 -24.50 -5.78
N HIS A 46 -3.22 -23.66 -6.81
CA HIS A 46 -1.99 -23.13 -7.40
C HIS A 46 -2.18 -21.69 -7.84
N PHE A 47 -1.12 -20.90 -7.74
CA PHE A 47 -0.98 -19.63 -8.42
C PHE A 47 -0.09 -19.81 -9.63
N THR A 48 -0.39 -19.11 -10.72
CA THR A 48 0.40 -19.14 -11.96
C THR A 48 0.99 -17.75 -12.19
N ASP A 49 2.29 -17.68 -12.46
CA ASP A 49 2.92 -16.43 -12.85
C ASP A 49 2.79 -16.15 -14.36
N PRO A 50 3.17 -14.97 -14.87
CA PRO A 50 3.08 -14.63 -16.28
C PRO A 50 3.93 -15.52 -17.21
N SER A 51 4.93 -16.25 -16.68
CA SER A 51 5.72 -17.22 -17.46
C SER A 51 5.03 -18.57 -17.62
N GLY A 52 3.92 -18.80 -16.90
CA GLY A 52 3.21 -20.07 -16.83
C GLY A 52 3.70 -21.01 -15.72
N ALA A 53 4.68 -20.60 -14.92
CA ALA A 53 5.12 -21.37 -13.75
C ALA A 53 4.05 -21.45 -12.69
N ARG A 54 3.87 -22.62 -12.08
CA ARG A 54 2.82 -22.90 -11.10
C ARG A 54 3.40 -23.11 -9.71
N TYR A 55 2.83 -22.41 -8.74
CA TYR A 55 3.24 -22.43 -7.34
C TYR A 55 2.11 -22.97 -6.48
N GLU A 56 2.40 -23.98 -5.67
CA GLU A 56 1.43 -24.58 -4.77
C GLU A 56 0.89 -23.56 -3.77
N ASN A 57 -0.42 -23.53 -3.57
CA ASN A 57 -1.09 -22.74 -2.55
C ASN A 57 -1.75 -23.63 -1.51
N LEU A 58 -1.36 -23.44 -0.26
CA LEU A 58 -1.96 -24.06 0.91
C LEU A 58 -3.07 -23.12 1.40
N SER A 59 -4.30 -23.45 1.04
CA SER A 59 -5.46 -22.65 1.45
C SER A 59 -5.69 -22.76 2.96
N VAL A 60 -5.90 -21.62 3.61
CA VAL A 60 -6.24 -21.55 5.04
C VAL A 60 -7.50 -20.71 5.20
N SER A 61 -8.43 -21.16 6.05
CA SER A 61 -9.69 -20.43 6.23
C SER A 61 -9.46 -19.11 6.96
N ALA A 62 -10.10 -18.05 6.48
CA ALA A 62 -10.06 -16.75 7.15
C ALA A 62 -10.87 -16.74 8.47
N GLY A 63 -11.65 -17.80 8.73
CA GLY A 63 -12.55 -17.92 9.89
C GLY A 63 -13.84 -17.09 9.75
N PRO A 64 -14.83 -17.36 10.60
CA PRO A 64 -16.08 -16.60 10.60
C PRO A 64 -15.83 -15.13 10.96
N GLY A 65 -16.31 -14.20 10.14
CA GLY A 65 -16.15 -12.76 10.32
C GLY A 65 -15.27 -12.07 9.27
N ALA A 66 -14.84 -12.79 8.25
CA ALA A 66 -14.03 -12.26 7.14
C ALA A 66 -14.76 -11.27 6.21
N ASN A 67 -16.10 -11.20 6.30
CA ASN A 67 -16.90 -10.33 5.45
C ASN A 67 -16.73 -8.86 5.86
N GLY A 68 -15.88 -8.12 5.17
CA GLY A 68 -15.78 -6.67 5.21
C GLY A 68 -14.45 -6.05 5.64
N ILE A 69 -13.64 -6.71 6.48
CA ILE A 69 -12.31 -6.21 6.85
C ILE A 69 -11.33 -7.39 6.94
N PRO A 70 -10.60 -7.71 5.86
CA PRO A 70 -9.64 -8.83 5.85
C PRO A 70 -8.59 -8.77 6.97
N ALA A 71 -8.25 -7.57 7.43
CA ALA A 71 -7.31 -7.36 8.54
C ALA A 71 -7.81 -7.83 9.91
N LEU A 72 -9.13 -8.10 10.06
CA LEU A 72 -9.74 -8.53 11.34
C LEU A 72 -10.31 -9.95 11.30
N ALA A 73 -10.33 -10.56 10.13
CA ALA A 73 -10.81 -11.91 9.95
C ALA A 73 -9.92 -12.90 10.71
N GLY A 74 -10.54 -13.78 11.47
CA GLY A 74 -9.84 -14.83 12.20
C GLY A 74 -9.07 -14.42 13.45
N ILE A 75 -9.15 -13.15 13.87
CA ILE A 75 -8.54 -12.66 15.11
C ILE A 75 -9.52 -12.90 16.27
N THR A 76 -9.07 -13.51 17.35
CA THR A 76 -9.89 -13.69 18.56
C THR A 76 -10.29 -12.34 19.17
N PRO A 77 -11.33 -12.28 20.02
CA PRO A 77 -11.65 -11.07 20.76
C PRO A 77 -10.47 -10.52 21.57
N LEU A 78 -9.62 -11.39 22.12
CA LEU A 78 -8.43 -10.99 22.86
C LEU A 78 -7.36 -10.40 21.94
N ASP A 79 -7.11 -10.96 20.76
CA ASP A 79 -6.21 -10.35 19.77
C ASP A 79 -6.68 -8.97 19.36
N ARG A 80 -7.99 -8.79 19.17
CA ARG A 80 -8.59 -7.48 18.85
C ARG A 80 -8.39 -6.48 19.97
N ALA A 81 -8.58 -6.89 21.23
CA ALA A 81 -8.36 -6.05 22.38
C ALA A 81 -6.89 -5.63 22.50
N LEU A 82 -5.95 -6.56 22.41
CA LEU A 82 -4.52 -6.30 22.45
C LEU A 82 -4.07 -5.40 21.30
N LYS A 83 -4.56 -5.65 20.08
CA LYS A 83 -4.29 -4.77 18.94
C LYS A 83 -4.83 -3.37 19.17
N SER A 84 -6.03 -3.22 19.73
CA SER A 84 -6.61 -1.92 20.07
C SER A 84 -5.76 -1.17 21.09
N VAL A 85 -5.28 -1.86 22.13
CA VAL A 85 -4.38 -1.28 23.14
C VAL A 85 -3.07 -0.82 22.53
N HIS A 86 -2.45 -1.64 21.66
CA HIS A 86 -1.24 -1.28 20.93
C HIS A 86 -1.43 -0.06 20.03
N LEU A 87 -2.53 -0.03 19.30
CA LEU A 87 -2.86 1.07 18.38
C LEU A 87 -3.10 2.37 19.14
N THR A 88 -3.82 2.30 20.28
CA THR A 88 -4.05 3.48 21.13
C THR A 88 -2.74 4.00 21.70
N GLY A 89 -1.87 3.12 22.19
CA GLY A 89 -0.54 3.51 22.68
C GLY A 89 0.32 4.15 21.61
N PHE A 90 0.32 3.58 20.40
CA PHE A 90 1.04 4.13 19.26
C PHE A 90 0.49 5.49 18.83
N ALA A 91 -0.83 5.63 18.83
CA ALA A 91 -1.52 6.85 18.47
C ALA A 91 -1.23 8.01 19.43
N LEU A 92 -1.16 7.72 20.74
CA LEU A 92 -0.81 8.72 21.75
C LEU A 92 0.65 9.21 21.61
N GLU A 93 1.53 8.34 21.12
CA GLU A 93 2.92 8.68 20.93
C GLU A 93 3.23 9.32 19.56
N TYR A 94 2.49 8.91 18.53
CA TYR A 94 2.57 9.44 17.17
C TYR A 94 1.18 9.91 16.71
N PRO A 95 0.65 11.02 17.26
CA PRO A 95 -0.70 11.50 16.96
C PRO A 95 -0.91 11.80 15.48
N ASP A 96 0.17 12.14 14.78
CA ASP A 96 0.16 12.43 13.33
C ASP A 96 0.39 11.18 12.46
N GLY A 97 0.46 10.00 13.04
CA GLY A 97 1.01 8.82 12.36
C GLY A 97 0.03 7.69 12.04
N SER A 98 -1.23 7.74 12.48
CA SER A 98 -2.07 6.55 12.40
C SER A 98 -3.50 6.81 11.94
N LEU A 99 -3.87 6.29 10.76
CA LEU A 99 -5.26 6.18 10.26
C LEU A 99 -6.20 5.51 11.26
N GLN A 100 -5.67 4.60 12.04
CA GLN A 100 -6.44 3.80 12.98
C GLN A 100 -6.79 4.59 14.25
N ASN A 101 -6.19 5.76 14.46
CA ASN A 101 -6.59 6.69 15.52
C ASN A 101 -8.06 7.08 15.39
N LEU A 102 -8.53 7.21 14.19
CA LEU A 102 -9.91 7.60 13.91
C LEU A 102 -10.89 6.45 13.99
N GLU A 103 -10.53 5.27 13.54
CA GLU A 103 -11.34 4.07 13.80
C GLU A 103 -11.46 3.81 15.31
N LEU A 104 -10.39 4.04 16.08
CA LEU A 104 -10.40 3.94 17.54
C LEU A 104 -11.21 5.05 18.21
N SER A 105 -11.15 6.27 17.69
CA SER A 105 -11.94 7.39 18.25
C SER A 105 -13.43 7.26 17.93
N ARG A 106 -13.80 6.67 16.79
CA ARG A 106 -15.17 6.43 16.37
C ARG A 106 -15.82 5.25 17.09
N ARG A 107 -15.06 4.20 17.39
CA ARG A 107 -15.56 3.06 18.17
C ARG A 107 -15.51 3.43 19.64
N ARG A 108 -16.57 4.06 20.13
CA ARG A 108 -16.86 4.27 21.56
C ARG A 108 -17.15 2.91 22.26
N SER A 109 -16.29 1.92 22.08
CA SER A 109 -16.44 0.64 22.75
C SER A 109 -15.75 0.70 24.13
N ALA A 110 -16.24 -0.09 25.09
CA ALA A 110 -15.62 -0.25 26.41
C ALA A 110 -14.11 -0.61 26.31
N GLN A 111 -13.73 -1.30 25.23
CA GLN A 111 -12.33 -1.65 24.92
C GLN A 111 -11.44 -0.42 24.71
N ASN A 112 -11.95 0.65 24.09
CA ASN A 112 -11.18 1.89 23.89
C ASN A 112 -11.04 2.69 25.18
N VAL A 113 -12.04 2.62 26.06
CA VAL A 113 -11.96 3.25 27.39
C VAL A 113 -10.87 2.56 28.21
N VAL A 114 -10.86 1.23 28.25
CA VAL A 114 -9.81 0.44 28.95
C VAL A 114 -8.43 0.72 28.36
N ALA A 115 -8.29 0.72 27.03
CA ALA A 115 -7.02 1.01 26.37
C ALA A 115 -6.51 2.42 26.68
N ARG A 116 -7.38 3.44 26.65
CA ARG A 116 -7.04 4.82 27.01
C ARG A 116 -6.66 4.94 28.47
N THR A 117 -7.42 4.33 29.37
CA THR A 117 -7.13 4.37 30.81
C THR A 117 -5.77 3.74 31.12
N LEU A 118 -5.48 2.56 30.54
CA LEU A 118 -4.19 1.88 30.71
C LEU A 118 -3.02 2.70 30.17
N THR A 119 -3.18 3.38 29.05
CA THR A 119 -2.12 4.22 28.45
C THR A 119 -1.97 5.56 29.18
N THR A 120 -3.03 6.09 29.77
CA THR A 120 -2.98 7.35 30.54
C THR A 120 -2.40 7.14 31.94
N LEU A 121 -2.63 5.98 32.53
CA LEU A 121 -2.11 5.62 33.86
C LEU A 121 -0.66 5.14 33.83
N ALA A 122 -0.11 4.83 32.63
CA ALA A 122 1.28 4.41 32.50
C ALA A 122 2.23 5.61 32.71
N PRO A 123 3.07 5.62 33.74
CA PRO A 123 3.86 6.81 34.14
C PRO A 123 4.94 7.21 33.13
N ARG A 124 5.24 6.38 32.12
CA ARG A 124 6.15 6.69 31.03
C ARG A 124 5.69 5.98 29.77
N ARG A 125 5.47 6.72 28.68
CA ARG A 125 5.08 6.18 27.36
C ARG A 125 5.95 5.00 26.90
N SER A 126 7.26 5.05 27.12
CA SER A 126 8.22 3.99 26.81
C SER A 126 8.05 2.71 27.64
N ALA A 127 7.62 2.82 28.91
CA ALA A 127 7.36 1.67 29.78
C ALA A 127 6.05 0.95 29.40
N ALA A 128 4.99 1.71 29.09
CA ALA A 128 3.75 1.16 28.57
C ALA A 128 3.97 0.37 27.26
N ARG A 129 4.75 0.92 26.34
CA ARG A 129 5.12 0.21 25.10
C ARG A 129 5.86 -1.11 25.36
N ARG A 130 6.78 -1.11 26.31
CA ARG A 130 7.56 -2.29 26.67
C ARG A 130 6.64 -3.37 27.24
N TRP A 131 5.77 -2.97 28.14
CA TRP A 131 4.78 -3.85 28.76
C TRP A 131 3.80 -4.41 27.72
N LEU A 132 3.24 -3.58 26.84
CA LEU A 132 2.35 -4.01 25.77
C LEU A 132 3.05 -4.96 24.76
N ARG A 133 4.32 -4.70 24.45
CA ARG A 133 5.14 -5.62 23.64
C ARG A 133 5.33 -6.95 24.34
N GLN A 134 5.54 -6.97 25.65
CA GLN A 134 5.68 -8.20 26.43
C GLN A 134 4.37 -8.99 26.45
N LEU A 135 3.24 -8.34 26.73
CA LEU A 135 1.92 -8.99 26.68
C LEU A 135 1.64 -9.60 25.31
N ASN A 136 1.91 -8.83 24.24
CA ASN A 136 1.74 -9.31 22.89
C ASN A 136 2.72 -10.44 22.52
N ALA A 137 3.90 -10.47 23.13
CA ALA A 137 4.87 -11.55 22.98
C ALA A 137 4.45 -12.81 23.69
N LEU A 138 3.69 -12.72 24.79
CA LEU A 138 3.19 -13.87 25.55
C LEU A 138 1.97 -14.50 24.90
N TYR A 139 1.10 -13.69 24.28
CA TYR A 139 -0.11 -14.19 23.63
C TYR A 139 0.15 -14.53 22.16
N ARG A 140 0.26 -15.82 21.88
CA ARG A 140 0.53 -16.37 20.54
C ARG A 140 -0.44 -17.50 20.21
N PRO A 141 -1.64 -17.16 19.74
CA PRO A 141 -2.63 -18.17 19.39
C PRO A 141 -2.12 -19.05 18.24
N ARG A 142 -2.44 -20.32 18.29
CA ARG A 142 -2.14 -21.30 17.23
C ARG A 142 -3.30 -21.42 16.26
N ARG A 143 -2.96 -21.64 15.01
CA ARG A 143 -3.89 -22.07 13.98
C ARG A 143 -3.45 -23.40 13.41
N ALA A 144 -4.31 -24.42 13.56
CA ALA A 144 -4.01 -25.79 13.14
C ALA A 144 -3.64 -25.85 11.63
N GLU A 145 -4.37 -25.11 10.79
CA GLU A 145 -4.12 -25.05 9.34
C GLU A 145 -2.74 -24.49 9.01
N ILE A 146 -2.30 -23.45 9.74
CA ILE A 146 -0.96 -22.86 9.54
C ILE A 146 0.12 -23.80 10.06
N SER A 147 -0.11 -24.43 11.24
CA SER A 147 0.82 -25.45 11.76
C SER A 147 0.97 -26.61 10.77
N ALA A 148 -0.13 -27.11 10.20
CA ALA A 148 -0.12 -28.15 9.18
C ALA A 148 0.63 -27.72 7.89
N ALA A 149 0.49 -26.44 7.48
CA ALA A 149 1.25 -25.91 6.36
C ALA A 149 2.77 -25.94 6.64
N PHE A 150 3.19 -25.57 7.86
CA PHE A 150 4.59 -25.67 8.24
C PHE A 150 5.08 -27.13 8.32
N ASP A 151 4.27 -28.06 8.82
CA ASP A 151 4.60 -29.50 8.85
C ASP A 151 4.80 -30.06 7.43
N ARG A 152 3.93 -29.66 6.50
CA ARG A 152 3.98 -30.08 5.09
C ARG A 152 5.16 -29.50 4.33
N VAL A 153 5.48 -28.21 4.57
CA VAL A 153 6.48 -27.47 3.80
C VAL A 153 7.87 -27.60 4.40
N ALA A 154 7.99 -27.70 5.73
CA ALA A 154 9.25 -27.62 6.46
C ALA A 154 10.14 -26.47 5.99
N PRO A 155 9.65 -25.20 6.03
CA PRO A 155 10.32 -24.11 5.34
C PRO A 155 11.67 -23.76 5.98
N SER A 156 12.67 -23.47 5.15
CA SER A 156 13.97 -22.94 5.58
C SER A 156 13.86 -21.51 6.06
N PHE A 157 12.98 -20.72 5.45
CA PHE A 157 12.56 -19.41 5.92
C PHE A 157 11.18 -19.05 5.40
N VAL A 158 10.60 -17.96 5.93
CA VAL A 158 9.26 -17.49 5.60
C VAL A 158 9.31 -16.09 5.04
N LEU A 159 8.56 -15.83 3.96
CA LEU A 159 8.30 -14.50 3.42
C LEU A 159 6.92 -14.00 3.85
N VAL A 160 6.84 -12.77 4.37
CA VAL A 160 5.59 -12.09 4.70
C VAL A 160 5.56 -10.70 4.08
N ALA A 161 4.36 -10.15 3.90
CA ALA A 161 4.15 -8.84 3.28
C ALA A 161 3.96 -7.72 4.32
N SER A 162 3.84 -8.06 5.60
CA SER A 162 3.71 -7.09 6.68
C SER A 162 4.29 -7.61 8.00
N PRO A 163 4.69 -6.71 8.92
CA PRO A 163 5.14 -7.10 10.25
C PRO A 163 3.95 -7.43 11.16
N GLY A 164 3.12 -8.39 10.76
CA GLY A 164 1.94 -8.86 11.49
C GLY A 164 0.73 -7.92 11.46
N HIS A 165 0.67 -6.98 10.50
CA HIS A 165 -0.49 -6.09 10.35
C HIS A 165 -1.72 -6.83 9.81
N TYR A 166 -1.52 -7.85 9.00
CA TYR A 166 -2.56 -8.71 8.46
C TYR A 166 -2.63 -10.01 9.26
N TRP A 167 -3.83 -10.55 9.41
CA TRP A 167 -4.07 -11.73 10.23
C TRP A 167 -3.20 -12.93 9.83
N LEU A 168 -3.05 -13.18 8.53
CA LEU A 168 -2.25 -14.30 8.02
C LEU A 168 -0.77 -14.12 8.38
N ASP A 169 -0.19 -12.95 8.08
CA ASP A 169 1.21 -12.65 8.42
C ASP A 169 1.45 -12.78 9.92
N HIS A 170 0.48 -12.33 10.74
CA HIS A 170 0.55 -12.43 12.19
C HIS A 170 0.71 -13.89 12.67
N PHE A 171 -0.18 -14.79 12.19
CA PHE A 171 -0.13 -16.19 12.59
C PHE A 171 1.07 -16.95 11.99
N VAL A 172 1.45 -16.62 10.77
CA VAL A 172 2.63 -17.20 10.12
C VAL A 172 3.91 -16.81 10.85
N LEU A 173 4.06 -15.54 11.24
CA LEU A 173 5.20 -15.07 12.04
C LEU A 173 5.25 -15.73 13.43
N ASP A 174 4.09 -15.94 14.08
CA ASP A 174 4.03 -16.64 15.36
C ASP A 174 4.42 -18.12 15.24
N GLU A 175 3.98 -18.80 14.18
CA GLU A 175 4.34 -20.21 13.94
C GLU A 175 5.82 -20.34 13.59
N ALA A 176 6.34 -19.49 12.70
CA ALA A 176 7.75 -19.47 12.35
C ALA A 176 8.64 -19.32 13.59
N ARG A 177 8.30 -18.36 14.45
CA ARG A 177 9.05 -18.14 15.70
C ARG A 177 9.00 -19.32 16.65
N ARG A 178 7.85 -20.03 16.77
CA ARG A 178 7.77 -21.25 17.60
C ARG A 178 8.69 -22.35 17.12
N ARG A 179 8.92 -22.42 15.80
CA ARG A 179 9.73 -23.45 15.15
C ARG A 179 11.17 -23.03 14.94
N GLY A 180 11.56 -21.80 15.31
CA GLY A 180 12.89 -21.26 15.06
C GLY A 180 13.18 -21.02 13.56
N VAL A 181 12.13 -20.88 12.73
CA VAL A 181 12.25 -20.63 11.29
C VAL A 181 12.45 -19.13 11.05
N PRO A 182 13.53 -18.72 10.36
CA PRO A 182 13.78 -17.32 10.03
C PRO A 182 12.65 -16.67 9.23
N THR A 183 12.44 -15.37 9.44
CA THR A 183 11.35 -14.63 8.82
C THR A 183 11.83 -13.36 8.14
N VAL A 184 11.34 -13.12 6.92
CA VAL A 184 11.64 -11.93 6.12
C VAL A 184 10.33 -11.22 5.79
N CYS A 185 10.25 -9.94 6.08
CA CYS A 185 9.14 -9.11 5.68
C CYS A 185 9.56 -8.17 4.55
N ILE A 186 8.90 -8.28 3.41
CA ILE A 186 8.99 -7.29 2.32
C ILE A 186 7.84 -6.31 2.51
N VAL A 187 8.14 -5.07 2.94
CA VAL A 187 7.11 -4.08 3.24
C VAL A 187 6.32 -3.71 1.98
N LEU A 188 5.01 -3.88 2.05
CA LEU A 188 4.13 -3.82 0.89
C LEU A 188 3.87 -2.40 0.38
N SER A 189 3.80 -1.41 1.27
CA SER A 189 3.52 -0.02 0.94
C SER A 189 4.35 0.94 1.78
N TRP A 190 4.68 2.08 1.20
CA TRP A 190 5.52 3.11 1.81
C TRP A 190 4.98 3.71 3.11
N ASP A 191 3.65 3.64 3.30
CA ASP A 191 2.97 4.14 4.48
C ASP A 191 2.92 3.14 5.64
N ASN A 192 3.20 1.85 5.38
CA ASN A 192 2.88 0.76 6.31
C ASN A 192 3.59 0.86 7.67
N LEU A 193 4.75 1.50 7.73
CA LEU A 193 5.47 1.67 8.99
C LEU A 193 4.83 2.74 9.91
N TYR A 194 3.91 3.55 9.40
CA TYR A 194 3.16 4.53 10.19
C TYR A 194 1.66 4.27 10.19
N SER A 195 1.06 4.08 9.01
CA SER A 195 -0.40 4.03 8.86
C SER A 195 -1.05 2.80 9.52
N ARG A 196 -0.26 1.74 9.75
CA ARG A 196 -0.74 0.47 10.31
C ARG A 196 -0.49 0.31 11.80
N GLY A 197 0.11 1.32 12.43
CA GLY A 197 0.46 1.26 13.85
C GLY A 197 1.72 0.44 14.13
N PRO A 198 1.90 -0.04 15.37
CA PRO A 198 3.11 -0.74 15.76
C PRO A 198 3.26 -2.07 15.03
N MET A 199 4.50 -2.52 14.87
CA MET A 199 4.77 -3.90 14.43
C MET A 199 4.22 -4.88 15.47
N CYS A 200 3.09 -5.51 15.17
CA CYS A 200 2.45 -6.48 16.06
C CYS A 200 3.31 -7.75 16.23
N ARG A 201 4.00 -8.14 15.19
CA ARG A 201 4.99 -9.23 15.18
C ARG A 201 6.23 -8.77 14.44
N ARG A 202 7.40 -8.90 15.07
CA ARG A 202 8.67 -8.55 14.43
C ARG A 202 9.16 -9.71 13.59
N PRO A 203 9.39 -9.51 12.28
CA PRO A 203 10.17 -10.44 11.48
C PRO A 203 11.66 -10.36 11.90
N ASP A 204 12.47 -11.33 11.48
CA ASP A 204 13.90 -11.29 11.72
C ASP A 204 14.60 -10.29 10.80
N TYR A 205 14.14 -10.15 9.56
CA TYR A 205 14.63 -9.21 8.56
C TYR A 205 13.52 -8.38 7.97
N LEU A 206 13.79 -7.08 7.76
CA LEU A 206 12.86 -6.12 7.19
C LEU A 206 13.43 -5.55 5.89
N LEU A 207 12.72 -5.77 4.79
CA LEU A 207 13.08 -5.25 3.48
C LEU A 207 12.17 -4.05 3.17
N VAL A 208 12.78 -2.88 3.01
CA VAL A 208 12.09 -1.58 2.89
C VAL A 208 12.35 -0.92 1.53
N TRP A 209 11.55 0.09 1.19
CA TRP A 209 11.59 0.74 -0.11
C TRP A 209 12.74 1.74 -0.27
N SER A 210 13.13 2.41 0.82
CA SER A 210 14.06 3.53 0.78
C SER A 210 14.81 3.71 2.10
N GLU A 211 15.85 4.53 2.08
CA GLU A 211 16.55 4.95 3.30
C GLU A 211 15.64 5.75 4.26
N GLU A 212 14.62 6.45 3.73
CA GLU A 212 13.60 7.08 4.55
C GLU A 212 12.83 6.04 5.37
N MET A 213 12.37 4.95 4.74
CA MET A 213 11.68 3.87 5.45
C MET A 213 12.61 3.11 6.41
N ARG A 214 13.90 2.99 6.11
CA ARG A 214 14.88 2.44 7.04
C ARG A 214 14.95 3.27 8.31
N ARG A 215 15.07 4.61 8.19
CA ARG A 215 15.03 5.52 9.34
C ARG A 215 13.72 5.37 10.12
N GLN A 216 12.58 5.31 9.44
CA GLN A 216 11.28 5.09 10.08
C GLN A 216 11.22 3.77 10.86
N ALA A 217 11.77 2.69 10.33
CA ALA A 217 11.82 1.41 11.02
C ALA A 217 12.67 1.49 12.31
N MET A 218 13.79 2.19 12.26
CA MET A 218 14.66 2.40 13.42
C MET A 218 14.02 3.31 14.46
N ASP A 219 13.55 4.48 14.05
CA ASP A 219 13.09 5.54 14.97
C ASP A 219 11.74 5.18 15.61
N VAL A 220 10.80 4.71 14.80
CA VAL A 220 9.43 4.42 15.24
C VAL A 220 9.33 3.04 15.89
N HIS A 221 9.92 2.03 15.25
CA HIS A 221 9.77 0.65 15.67
C HIS A 221 10.98 0.12 16.44
N GLN A 222 12.08 0.90 16.56
CA GLN A 222 13.32 0.45 17.16
C GLN A 222 13.78 -0.88 16.55
N PHE A 223 13.66 -1.01 15.22
CA PHE A 223 14.11 -2.18 14.51
C PHE A 223 15.64 -2.13 14.39
N PRO A 224 16.37 -3.26 14.59
CA PRO A 224 17.82 -3.27 14.51
C PRO A 224 18.30 -2.93 13.09
N ASP A 225 19.22 -2.01 12.96
CA ASP A 225 19.68 -1.49 11.68
C ASP A 225 20.30 -2.58 10.78
N GLU A 226 21.09 -3.46 11.35
CA GLU A 226 21.75 -4.58 10.66
C GLU A 226 20.77 -5.56 10.02
N ARG A 227 19.52 -5.58 10.49
CA ARG A 227 18.44 -6.43 10.00
C ARG A 227 17.49 -5.73 9.02
N ILE A 228 17.78 -4.48 8.67
CA ILE A 228 17.02 -3.74 7.66
C ILE A 228 17.82 -3.71 6.36
N LYS A 229 17.16 -4.00 5.23
CA LYS A 229 17.77 -3.87 3.90
C LYS A 229 16.87 -3.00 3.01
N VAL A 230 17.47 -2.05 2.33
CA VAL A 230 16.79 -1.21 1.35
C VAL A 230 16.81 -1.91 0.01
N VAL A 231 15.65 -2.34 -0.45
CA VAL A 231 15.51 -3.14 -1.68
C VAL A 231 14.69 -2.44 -2.77
N GLY A 232 13.86 -1.46 -2.38
CA GLY A 232 12.90 -0.83 -3.26
C GLY A 232 11.54 -1.56 -3.29
N PRO A 233 10.52 -0.94 -3.89
CA PRO A 233 9.18 -1.52 -4.00
C PRO A 233 9.11 -2.54 -5.14
N PRO A 234 8.78 -3.82 -4.88
CA PRO A 234 8.70 -4.83 -5.94
C PRO A 234 7.73 -4.46 -7.07
N GLN A 235 6.60 -3.84 -6.74
CA GLN A 235 5.62 -3.41 -7.73
C GLN A 235 6.15 -2.38 -8.75
N PHE A 236 7.21 -1.65 -8.42
CA PHE A 236 7.82 -0.67 -9.32
C PHE A 236 8.87 -1.28 -10.27
N HIS A 237 9.15 -2.57 -10.14
CA HIS A 237 10.02 -3.29 -11.08
C HIS A 237 9.58 -3.08 -12.54
N PHE A 238 8.27 -3.08 -12.78
CA PHE A 238 7.70 -2.89 -14.12
C PHE A 238 7.86 -1.48 -14.69
N TYR A 239 8.15 -0.50 -13.83
CA TYR A 239 8.38 0.90 -14.23
C TYR A 239 9.82 1.15 -14.68
N ALA A 240 10.71 0.17 -14.51
CA ALA A 240 12.06 0.21 -15.07
C ALA A 240 12.07 0.19 -16.60
N LYS A 241 11.06 -0.46 -17.21
CA LYS A 241 10.87 -0.43 -18.66
C LYS A 241 10.14 0.85 -19.04
N PRO A 242 10.71 1.68 -19.93
CA PRO A 242 10.02 2.87 -20.44
C PRO A 242 8.63 2.54 -20.99
N VAL A 243 7.69 3.45 -20.82
CA VAL A 243 6.36 3.33 -21.43
C VAL A 243 6.46 3.72 -22.90
N SER A 244 6.03 2.81 -23.77
CA SER A 244 6.09 3.07 -25.21
C SER A 244 4.90 3.90 -25.71
N PRO A 245 5.04 4.60 -26.87
CA PRO A 245 3.93 5.30 -27.50
C PRO A 245 2.71 4.42 -27.76
N GLU A 246 2.94 3.15 -28.14
CA GLU A 246 1.86 2.18 -28.39
C GLU A 246 1.13 1.78 -27.12
N GLU A 247 1.82 1.72 -25.97
CA GLU A 247 1.18 1.47 -24.67
C GLU A 247 0.30 2.66 -24.30
N ILE A 248 0.76 3.90 -24.53
CA ILE A 248 -0.05 5.11 -24.31
C ILE A 248 -1.26 5.12 -25.24
N ALA A 249 -1.09 4.81 -26.53
CA ALA A 249 -2.19 4.78 -27.49
C ALA A 249 -3.24 3.73 -27.11
N ARG A 250 -2.83 2.53 -26.69
CA ARG A 250 -3.75 1.50 -26.18
C ARG A 250 -4.49 1.95 -24.94
N MET A 251 -3.80 2.59 -23.99
CA MET A 251 -4.44 3.15 -22.79
C MET A 251 -5.48 4.20 -23.19
N ARG A 252 -5.16 5.15 -24.08
CA ARG A 252 -6.08 6.19 -24.57
C ARG A 252 -7.33 5.58 -25.20
N CYS A 253 -7.18 4.63 -26.11
CA CYS A 253 -8.29 3.91 -26.72
C CYS A 253 -9.17 3.23 -25.65
N ARG A 254 -8.55 2.59 -24.67
CA ARG A 254 -9.27 1.86 -23.61
C ARG A 254 -10.11 2.78 -22.70
N VAL A 255 -9.65 4.00 -22.43
CA VAL A 255 -10.38 4.99 -21.61
C VAL A 255 -11.33 5.87 -22.44
N GLY A 256 -11.25 5.81 -23.78
CA GLY A 256 -12.09 6.60 -24.69
C GLY A 256 -11.53 7.99 -24.98
N LEU A 257 -10.22 8.20 -24.92
CA LEU A 257 -9.52 9.43 -25.31
C LEU A 257 -9.14 9.41 -26.79
N GLY A 258 -9.22 10.58 -27.43
CA GLY A 258 -8.62 10.80 -28.75
C GLY A 258 -7.08 10.71 -28.70
N PRO A 259 -6.42 10.53 -29.88
CA PRO A 259 -4.96 10.32 -29.96
C PRO A 259 -4.15 11.39 -29.23
N ASP A 260 -4.51 12.66 -29.40
CA ASP A 260 -3.76 13.83 -28.88
C ASP A 260 -4.56 14.60 -27.82
N GLU A 261 -5.71 14.12 -27.40
CA GLU A 261 -6.59 14.79 -26.44
C GLU A 261 -5.92 14.89 -25.07
N PRO A 262 -5.59 16.10 -24.56
CA PRO A 262 -4.91 16.23 -23.28
C PRO A 262 -5.84 15.86 -22.13
N PHE A 263 -5.27 15.28 -21.05
CA PHE A 263 -6.10 14.88 -19.93
C PHE A 263 -5.41 15.05 -18.58
N LEU A 264 -6.23 15.23 -17.55
CA LEU A 264 -5.88 15.14 -16.15
C LEU A 264 -6.34 13.78 -15.64
N ALA A 265 -5.42 12.99 -15.07
CA ALA A 265 -5.74 11.74 -14.41
C ALA A 265 -6.05 12.01 -12.93
N TYR A 266 -7.31 11.80 -12.52
CA TYR A 266 -7.70 11.81 -11.11
C TYR A 266 -7.64 10.40 -10.54
N VAL A 267 -6.73 10.17 -9.59
CA VAL A 267 -6.55 8.85 -8.96
C VAL A 267 -7.24 8.82 -7.61
N CYS A 268 -8.22 7.93 -7.49
CA CYS A 268 -9.06 7.80 -6.31
C CYS A 268 -8.35 7.09 -5.15
N GLY A 269 -8.78 7.38 -3.93
CA GLY A 269 -8.35 6.69 -2.72
C GLY A 269 -9.15 5.41 -2.46
N ALA A 270 -8.64 4.58 -1.57
CA ALA A 270 -9.36 3.41 -1.07
C ALA A 270 -10.50 3.84 -0.14
N ARG A 271 -11.74 3.42 -0.40
CA ARG A 271 -12.94 3.73 0.44
C ARG A 271 -13.33 5.20 0.51
N THR A 272 -13.01 5.97 -0.51
CA THR A 272 -13.21 7.42 -0.53
C THR A 272 -14.16 7.87 -1.62
N ALA A 273 -14.84 6.93 -2.29
CA ALA A 273 -15.62 7.17 -3.50
C ALA A 273 -16.57 8.38 -3.43
N ARG A 274 -17.21 8.61 -2.28
CA ARG A 274 -18.11 9.77 -2.11
C ARG A 274 -17.35 11.10 -2.27
N TYR A 275 -16.21 11.23 -1.63
CA TYR A 275 -15.39 12.46 -1.68
C TYR A 275 -14.74 12.62 -3.04
N ASP A 276 -14.26 11.52 -3.62
CA ASP A 276 -13.68 11.52 -4.96
C ASP A 276 -14.69 12.01 -6.01
N VAL A 277 -15.97 11.61 -5.90
CA VAL A 277 -17.03 12.09 -6.79
C VAL A 277 -17.22 13.60 -6.66
N GLU A 278 -17.31 14.12 -5.42
CA GLU A 278 -17.46 15.56 -5.16
C GLU A 278 -16.25 16.37 -5.69
N ASP A 279 -15.03 15.83 -5.54
CA ASP A 279 -13.80 16.45 -6.06
C ASP A 279 -13.79 16.49 -7.58
N VAL A 280 -14.17 15.38 -8.25
CA VAL A 280 -14.25 15.32 -9.71
C VAL A 280 -15.33 16.26 -10.25
N GLU A 281 -16.46 16.39 -9.57
CA GLU A 281 -17.48 17.38 -9.92
C GLU A 281 -16.96 18.81 -9.79
N ALA A 282 -16.16 19.11 -8.79
CA ALA A 282 -15.52 20.41 -8.63
C ALA A 282 -14.46 20.64 -9.72
N LEU A 283 -13.63 19.64 -10.04
CA LEU A 283 -12.69 19.69 -11.18
C LEU A 283 -13.42 20.02 -12.48
N SER A 284 -14.54 19.33 -12.74
CA SER A 284 -15.34 19.53 -13.98
C SER A 284 -15.92 20.95 -14.08
N ARG A 285 -16.16 21.62 -12.96
CA ARG A 285 -16.62 23.02 -12.94
C ARG A 285 -15.52 24.05 -13.09
N GLU A 286 -14.32 23.75 -12.53
CA GLU A 286 -13.24 24.74 -12.45
C GLU A 286 -12.31 24.71 -13.68
N LEU A 287 -12.01 23.54 -14.24
CA LEU A 287 -11.13 23.43 -15.42
C LEU A 287 -11.59 24.30 -16.59
N PRO A 288 -12.90 24.34 -16.97
CA PRO A 288 -13.36 25.15 -18.10
C PRO A 288 -13.22 26.67 -17.91
N ARG A 289 -12.96 27.13 -16.68
CA ARG A 289 -12.84 28.56 -16.34
C ARG A 289 -11.48 29.16 -16.61
N GLY A 290 -10.46 28.32 -16.94
CA GLY A 290 -9.10 28.74 -17.12
C GLY A 290 -8.47 28.32 -18.45
N ALA A 291 -7.14 28.37 -18.50
CA ALA A 291 -6.35 28.00 -19.67
C ALA A 291 -6.41 26.49 -19.98
N HIS A 292 -6.81 25.68 -18.99
CA HIS A 292 -6.83 24.21 -19.07
C HIS A 292 -8.20 23.63 -19.45
N ARG A 293 -9.05 24.42 -20.12
CA ARG A 293 -10.43 24.05 -20.52
C ARG A 293 -10.51 22.88 -21.52
N ASP A 294 -9.42 22.56 -22.19
CA ASP A 294 -9.27 21.48 -23.15
C ASP A 294 -8.96 20.13 -22.49
N LEU A 295 -8.61 20.14 -21.18
CA LEU A 295 -8.30 18.92 -20.47
C LEU A 295 -9.54 18.05 -20.24
N ARG A 296 -9.45 16.79 -20.67
CA ARG A 296 -10.39 15.76 -20.25
C ARG A 296 -10.04 15.27 -18.84
N ILE A 297 -11.04 14.89 -18.09
CA ILE A 297 -10.83 14.26 -16.79
C ILE A 297 -10.98 12.75 -16.96
N VAL A 298 -9.90 12.02 -16.64
CA VAL A 298 -9.91 10.56 -16.56
C VAL A 298 -9.86 10.14 -15.10
N VAL A 299 -10.92 9.56 -14.60
CA VAL A 299 -11.01 9.06 -13.22
C VAL A 299 -10.55 7.63 -13.17
N ARG A 300 -9.58 7.34 -12.32
CA ARG A 300 -9.12 6.00 -12.01
C ARG A 300 -9.65 5.56 -10.64
N PRO A 301 -10.70 4.75 -10.57
CA PRO A 301 -11.20 4.18 -9.34
C PRO A 301 -10.13 3.36 -8.63
N HIS A 302 -10.11 3.42 -7.29
CA HIS A 302 -9.23 2.55 -6.53
C HIS A 302 -9.71 1.08 -6.66
N PRO A 303 -8.80 0.09 -6.83
CA PRO A 303 -9.19 -1.32 -7.00
C PRO A 303 -10.03 -1.91 -5.85
N GLN A 304 -10.01 -1.28 -4.67
CA GLN A 304 -10.83 -1.64 -3.50
C GLN A 304 -12.03 -0.69 -3.31
N GLY A 305 -12.31 0.18 -4.27
CA GLY A 305 -13.43 1.13 -4.24
C GLY A 305 -14.64 0.59 -5.00
N SER A 306 -15.85 1.03 -4.63
CA SER A 306 -17.06 0.78 -5.44
C SER A 306 -17.00 1.58 -6.74
N ARG A 307 -17.00 0.90 -7.87
CA ARG A 307 -17.07 1.55 -9.20
C ARG A 307 -18.42 2.21 -9.45
N GLU A 308 -19.49 1.64 -8.91
CA GLU A 308 -20.85 2.13 -9.07
C GLU A 308 -20.98 3.60 -8.65
N ALA A 309 -20.27 4.00 -7.58
CA ALA A 309 -20.28 5.38 -7.12
C ALA A 309 -19.80 6.38 -8.17
N TYR A 310 -18.93 5.97 -9.10
CA TYR A 310 -18.35 6.84 -10.12
C TYR A 310 -19.17 6.86 -11.43
N GLU A 311 -20.14 5.95 -11.62
CA GLU A 311 -20.97 5.90 -12.84
C GLU A 311 -21.80 7.19 -13.02
N THR A 312 -22.13 7.87 -11.93
CA THR A 312 -22.82 9.17 -11.97
C THR A 312 -22.01 10.26 -12.69
N LEU A 313 -20.70 10.09 -12.83
CA LEU A 313 -19.81 11.04 -13.48
C LEU A 313 -19.77 10.90 -15.01
N ARG A 314 -20.17 9.75 -15.57
CA ARG A 314 -20.09 9.48 -17.02
C ARG A 314 -20.86 10.50 -17.89
N GLY A 315 -22.00 10.97 -17.44
CA GLY A 315 -22.80 11.97 -18.16
C GLY A 315 -22.25 13.41 -18.14
N ARG A 316 -21.11 13.65 -17.47
CA ARG A 316 -20.54 14.98 -17.22
C ARG A 316 -19.22 15.23 -17.96
N GLY A 317 -18.95 14.51 -19.03
CA GLY A 317 -17.71 14.65 -19.79
C GLY A 317 -16.49 14.03 -19.12
N VAL A 318 -16.70 13.23 -18.09
CA VAL A 318 -15.67 12.50 -17.36
C VAL A 318 -15.53 11.09 -17.94
N LEU A 319 -14.30 10.65 -18.15
CA LEU A 319 -13.97 9.31 -18.61
C LEU A 319 -13.57 8.45 -17.40
N LEU A 320 -14.08 7.22 -17.35
CA LEU A 320 -13.75 6.27 -16.29
C LEU A 320 -12.75 5.24 -16.80
N ASP A 321 -11.61 5.17 -16.15
CA ASP A 321 -10.63 4.13 -16.43
C ASP A 321 -11.19 2.75 -16.02
N PRO A 322 -11.19 1.77 -16.93
CA PRO A 322 -11.68 0.42 -16.67
C PRO A 322 -10.70 -0.42 -15.83
N SER A 323 -10.30 0.10 -14.65
CA SER A 323 -9.45 -0.64 -13.71
C SER A 323 -10.08 -1.98 -13.30
N PRO A 324 -9.29 -3.04 -13.11
CA PRO A 324 -9.80 -4.28 -12.53
C PRO A 324 -10.29 -4.03 -11.09
N ASP A 325 -11.44 -4.62 -10.76
CA ASP A 325 -11.95 -4.67 -9.40
C ASP A 325 -11.24 -5.79 -8.63
N LEU A 326 -10.44 -5.42 -7.63
CA LEU A 326 -9.73 -6.36 -6.76
C LEU A 326 -10.47 -6.59 -5.43
N THR A 327 -11.73 -6.18 -5.31
CA THR A 327 -12.53 -6.39 -4.09
C THR A 327 -12.99 -7.84 -3.95
N ASP A 328 -13.06 -8.59 -5.05
CA ASP A 328 -13.39 -10.00 -5.01
C ASP A 328 -12.26 -10.79 -4.35
N ALA A 329 -12.61 -11.60 -3.33
CA ALA A 329 -11.70 -12.54 -2.69
C ALA A 329 -11.21 -13.65 -3.64
N ARG A 330 -11.79 -13.78 -4.81
CA ARG A 330 -11.28 -14.61 -5.89
C ARG A 330 -10.18 -13.84 -6.60
N VAL A 331 -8.95 -14.32 -6.45
CA VAL A 331 -7.83 -13.81 -7.27
C VAL A 331 -8.14 -14.19 -8.71
N GLY A 332 -8.72 -13.26 -9.45
CA GLY A 332 -8.84 -13.38 -10.90
C GLY A 332 -7.45 -13.29 -11.54
N PRO A 333 -7.26 -13.88 -12.72
CA PRO A 333 -6.02 -13.71 -13.50
C PRO A 333 -5.64 -12.24 -13.70
N GLU A 334 -6.60 -11.34 -13.69
CA GLU A 334 -6.42 -9.88 -13.81
C GLU A 334 -5.63 -9.25 -12.66
N ALA A 335 -5.66 -9.82 -11.45
CA ALA A 335 -4.87 -9.33 -10.31
C ALA A 335 -3.37 -9.55 -10.49
N LEU A 336 -3.00 -10.51 -11.33
CA LEU A 336 -1.61 -10.87 -11.67
C LEU A 336 -1.20 -10.36 -13.05
N ASP A 337 -2.09 -9.62 -13.73
CA ASP A 337 -1.83 -9.14 -15.09
C ASP A 337 -0.82 -7.99 -15.09
N VAL A 338 0.33 -8.25 -15.72
CA VAL A 338 1.35 -7.22 -16.00
C VAL A 338 0.77 -6.10 -16.87
N GLY A 339 -0.18 -6.42 -17.76
CA GLY A 339 -0.88 -5.44 -18.59
C GLY A 339 -1.62 -4.39 -17.77
N ALA A 340 -2.24 -4.77 -16.65
CA ALA A 340 -2.90 -3.83 -15.74
C ALA A 340 -1.90 -2.86 -15.08
N ILE A 341 -0.71 -3.36 -14.73
CA ILE A 341 0.38 -2.53 -14.17
C ILE A 341 0.91 -1.58 -15.24
N ARG A 342 1.16 -2.07 -16.45
CA ARG A 342 1.61 -1.26 -17.58
C ARG A 342 0.57 -0.26 -18.03
N HIS A 343 -0.72 -0.59 -17.92
CA HIS A 343 -1.81 0.35 -18.16
C HIS A 343 -1.77 1.53 -17.17
N MET A 344 -1.56 1.27 -15.88
CA MET A 344 -1.38 2.34 -14.88
C MET A 344 -0.16 3.22 -15.21
N ALA A 345 0.97 2.61 -15.56
CA ALA A 345 2.16 3.34 -16.00
C ALA A 345 1.87 4.24 -17.20
N SER A 346 1.11 3.72 -18.19
CA SER A 346 0.72 4.46 -19.39
C SER A 346 -0.24 5.60 -19.08
N LEU A 347 -1.17 5.41 -18.14
CA LEU A 347 -2.08 6.45 -17.68
C LEU A 347 -1.32 7.59 -17.01
N LEU A 348 -0.42 7.27 -16.08
CA LEU A 348 0.38 8.28 -15.39
C LEU A 348 1.33 9.01 -16.36
N ARG A 349 2.03 8.29 -17.22
CA ARG A 349 2.99 8.87 -18.18
C ARG A 349 2.30 9.69 -19.26
N GLY A 350 1.09 9.29 -19.68
CA GLY A 350 0.32 9.97 -20.74
C GLY A 350 -0.50 11.17 -20.26
N ALA A 351 -0.69 11.33 -18.96
CA ALA A 351 -1.42 12.46 -18.39
C ALA A 351 -0.60 13.74 -18.47
N ARG A 352 -1.27 14.88 -18.72
CA ARG A 352 -0.67 16.20 -18.57
C ARG A 352 -0.48 16.55 -17.11
N PHE A 353 -1.46 16.15 -16.27
CA PHE A 353 -1.41 16.29 -14.82
C PHE A 353 -2.00 15.07 -14.14
N VAL A 354 -1.51 14.76 -12.95
CA VAL A 354 -2.08 13.74 -12.05
C VAL A 354 -2.59 14.42 -10.78
N ALA A 355 -3.84 14.20 -10.44
CA ALA A 355 -4.44 14.76 -9.23
C ALA A 355 -4.98 13.66 -8.32
N SER A 356 -4.94 13.90 -7.02
CA SER A 356 -5.61 13.09 -6.01
C SER A 356 -5.88 13.92 -4.77
N SER A 357 -6.98 13.68 -4.09
CA SER A 357 -7.23 14.28 -2.78
C SER A 357 -6.55 13.53 -1.63
N TRP A 358 -6.00 12.37 -1.93
CA TRP A 358 -5.40 11.47 -0.96
C TRP A 358 -3.89 11.34 -1.19
N GLY A 359 -3.15 11.16 -0.12
CA GLY A 359 -1.72 10.86 -0.20
C GLY A 359 -1.47 9.46 -0.75
N THR A 360 -1.91 9.21 -1.99
CA THR A 360 -1.80 7.91 -2.63
C THR A 360 -0.39 7.64 -3.16
N THR A 361 -0.03 6.37 -3.26
CA THR A 361 1.21 5.94 -3.92
C THR A 361 1.27 6.44 -5.37
N ALA A 362 0.13 6.65 -6.02
CA ALA A 362 0.04 7.13 -7.40
C ALA A 362 0.70 8.51 -7.62
N LEU A 363 0.70 9.40 -6.61
CA LEU A 363 1.40 10.69 -6.70
C LEU A 363 2.92 10.50 -6.69
N LEU A 364 3.43 9.52 -5.94
CA LEU A 364 4.85 9.12 -6.00
C LEU A 364 5.18 8.41 -7.31
N GLU A 365 4.26 7.57 -7.81
CA GLU A 365 4.40 6.91 -9.11
C GLU A 365 4.42 7.94 -10.26
N ALA A 366 3.62 9.01 -10.20
CA ALA A 366 3.68 10.12 -11.15
C ALA A 366 5.07 10.76 -11.19
N CYS A 367 5.74 10.91 -10.04
CA CYS A 367 7.12 11.40 -9.99
C CYS A 367 8.11 10.47 -10.72
N ILE A 368 7.90 9.15 -10.68
CA ILE A 368 8.74 8.16 -11.42
C ILE A 368 8.65 8.39 -12.94
N PHE A 369 7.47 8.79 -13.42
CA PHE A 369 7.25 9.08 -14.85
C PHE A 369 7.50 10.54 -15.22
N ASP A 370 8.00 11.33 -14.30
CA ASP A 370 8.21 12.78 -14.44
C ASP A 370 6.94 13.53 -14.86
N THR A 371 5.78 13.06 -14.38
CA THR A 371 4.48 13.67 -14.69
C THR A 371 4.10 14.66 -13.58
N PRO A 372 3.76 15.92 -13.94
CA PRO A 372 3.30 16.91 -12.97
C PRO A 372 2.13 16.42 -12.17
N SER A 373 2.19 16.57 -10.84
CA SER A 373 1.12 16.10 -9.95
C SER A 373 0.78 17.14 -8.90
N LEU A 374 -0.49 17.11 -8.45
CA LEU A 374 -0.99 17.98 -7.39
C LEU A 374 -1.87 17.20 -6.42
N GLN A 375 -1.91 17.65 -5.17
CA GLN A 375 -2.83 17.11 -4.18
C GLN A 375 -3.92 18.12 -3.86
N LEU A 376 -5.18 17.70 -4.00
CA LEU A 376 -6.33 18.51 -3.66
C LEU A 376 -6.61 18.42 -2.14
N ARG A 377 -6.79 19.57 -1.49
CA ARG A 377 -7.15 19.66 -0.07
C ARG A 377 -8.47 20.40 0.10
N TRP A 378 -9.50 19.98 -0.63
CA TRP A 378 -10.80 20.66 -0.73
C TRP A 378 -11.79 20.26 0.35
N MET A 379 -11.36 19.55 1.38
CA MET A 379 -12.23 19.02 2.43
C MET A 379 -13.02 20.12 3.17
N ASP A 380 -12.40 21.27 3.36
CA ASP A 380 -13.05 22.41 4.05
C ASP A 380 -13.82 23.30 3.07
N ALA A 381 -13.55 23.18 1.77
CA ALA A 381 -14.14 24.03 0.74
C ALA A 381 -15.42 23.46 0.13
N LEU A 382 -15.70 22.18 0.35
CA LEU A 382 -16.88 21.49 -0.17
C LEU A 382 -17.82 21.11 1.00
N PRO A 383 -19.12 21.21 0.84
CA PRO A 383 -20.08 20.77 1.85
C PRO A 383 -20.00 19.25 2.00
N ARG A 384 -19.19 18.79 2.93
CA ARG A 384 -18.95 17.38 3.17
C ARG A 384 -19.61 16.94 4.46
N GLY A 385 -20.24 15.80 4.45
CA GLY A 385 -20.96 15.16 5.54
C GLY A 385 -20.39 15.26 6.94
N ALA A 386 -20.55 14.26 7.79
CA ALA A 386 -20.29 14.36 9.22
C ALA A 386 -18.85 14.81 9.59
N PRO A 387 -18.67 15.68 10.61
CA PRO A 387 -17.37 16.22 11.07
C PRO A 387 -16.30 15.15 11.36
N ALA A 388 -16.74 13.93 11.72
CA ALA A 388 -15.84 12.81 11.99
C ALA A 388 -15.16 12.24 10.75
N GLU A 389 -15.73 12.42 9.55
CA GLU A 389 -15.13 11.96 8.28
C GLU A 389 -14.17 13.01 7.74
N THR A 390 -14.46 14.28 7.95
CA THR A 390 -13.58 15.40 7.61
C THR A 390 -12.25 15.31 8.37
N ALA A 391 -12.32 14.98 9.66
CA ALA A 391 -11.13 14.77 10.50
C ALA A 391 -10.22 13.64 9.98
N LEU A 392 -10.79 12.59 9.35
CA LEU A 392 -10.01 11.49 8.77
C LEU A 392 -9.08 11.95 7.67
N VAL A 393 -9.52 12.87 6.83
CA VAL A 393 -8.74 13.36 5.70
C VAL A 393 -7.68 14.35 6.14
N HIS A 394 -7.99 15.22 7.09
CA HIS A 394 -7.00 16.09 7.70
C HIS A 394 -5.86 15.30 8.33
N ASP A 395 -6.18 14.20 9.02
CA ASP A 395 -5.18 13.34 9.61
C ASP A 395 -4.33 12.63 8.52
N PHE A 396 -4.96 12.20 7.41
CA PHE A 396 -4.25 11.55 6.31
C PHE A 396 -3.19 12.45 5.69
N GLN A 397 -3.45 13.74 5.59
CA GLN A 397 -2.52 14.73 5.05
C GLN A 397 -1.34 15.03 5.98
N ARG A 398 -1.46 14.73 7.28
CA ARG A 398 -0.45 15.00 8.32
C ARG A 398 0.45 13.81 8.62
N TYR A 399 0.25 12.67 7.94
CA TYR A 399 1.06 11.48 8.21
C TYR A 399 2.55 11.71 8.01
N ILE A 400 3.32 11.13 8.91
CA ILE A 400 4.78 11.31 8.94
C ILE A 400 5.42 10.86 7.62
N HIS A 401 4.93 9.78 7.00
CA HIS A 401 5.45 9.34 5.70
C HIS A 401 5.20 10.38 4.58
N MET A 402 4.13 11.19 4.69
CA MET A 402 3.86 12.27 3.75
C MET A 402 4.83 13.44 3.91
N ARG A 403 5.31 13.71 5.13
CA ARG A 403 6.25 14.82 5.40
C ARG A 403 7.53 14.71 4.57
N ALA A 404 8.04 13.49 4.39
CA ALA A 404 9.23 13.26 3.58
C ALA A 404 8.99 13.58 2.09
N PHE A 405 7.77 13.32 1.60
CA PHE A 405 7.34 13.68 0.26
C PHE A 405 7.07 15.18 0.14
N ASP A 406 6.38 15.77 1.11
CA ASP A 406 6.08 17.21 1.16
C ASP A 406 7.36 18.06 1.13
N ALA A 407 8.38 17.62 1.86
CA ALA A 407 9.66 18.32 1.93
C ALA A 407 10.39 18.42 0.58
N THR A 408 10.01 17.61 -0.43
CA THR A 408 10.56 17.70 -1.78
C THR A 408 9.88 18.75 -2.65
N GLY A 409 8.68 19.21 -2.28
CA GLY A 409 7.88 20.13 -3.09
C GLY A 409 7.37 19.56 -4.41
N ALA A 410 7.49 18.24 -4.64
CA ALA A 410 7.18 17.59 -5.92
C ALA A 410 5.70 17.66 -6.32
N ARG A 411 4.80 17.85 -5.35
CA ARG A 411 3.36 17.90 -5.53
C ARG A 411 2.77 19.09 -4.78
N PRO A 412 2.53 20.23 -5.42
CA PRO A 412 1.88 21.36 -4.77
C PRO A 412 0.49 20.99 -4.27
N TYR A 413 0.05 21.69 -3.22
CA TYR A 413 -1.31 21.61 -2.73
C TYR A 413 -2.21 22.60 -3.46
N CYS A 414 -3.43 22.15 -3.75
CA CYS A 414 -4.54 23.00 -4.16
C CYS A 414 -5.56 23.00 -3.03
N ASP A 415 -5.65 24.10 -2.28
CA ASP A 415 -6.43 24.18 -1.04
C ASP A 415 -7.90 24.56 -1.27
N HIS A 416 -8.20 25.17 -2.44
CA HIS A 416 -9.54 25.55 -2.80
C HIS A 416 -9.79 25.30 -4.30
N PRO A 417 -11.00 24.89 -4.73
CA PRO A 417 -11.31 24.67 -6.14
C PRO A 417 -10.95 25.85 -7.05
N SER A 418 -11.23 27.09 -6.61
CA SER A 418 -10.91 28.30 -7.40
C SER A 418 -9.41 28.52 -7.65
N GLN A 419 -8.52 27.86 -6.93
CA GLN A 419 -7.08 27.91 -7.12
C GLN A 419 -6.56 26.94 -8.18
N LEU A 420 -7.43 26.03 -8.66
CA LEU A 420 -7.02 24.91 -9.51
C LEU A 420 -6.20 25.39 -10.73
N ASN A 421 -6.76 26.31 -11.51
CA ASN A 421 -6.09 26.79 -12.72
C ASN A 421 -4.75 27.50 -12.39
N THR A 422 -4.69 28.27 -11.31
CA THR A 422 -3.44 28.91 -10.86
C THR A 422 -2.37 27.88 -10.49
N VAL A 423 -2.75 26.78 -9.82
CA VAL A 423 -1.79 25.71 -9.48
C VAL A 423 -1.33 24.97 -10.72
N LEU A 424 -2.22 24.72 -11.68
CA LEU A 424 -1.85 24.08 -12.95
C LEU A 424 -0.94 24.98 -13.79
N ASP A 425 -1.23 26.27 -13.84
CA ASP A 425 -0.37 27.27 -14.51
C ASP A 425 1.03 27.33 -13.87
N ASP A 426 1.13 27.32 -12.53
CA ASP A 426 2.42 27.30 -11.82
C ASP A 426 3.22 26.03 -12.11
N LEU A 427 2.56 24.87 -12.17
CA LEU A 427 3.18 23.59 -12.54
C LEU A 427 3.82 23.64 -13.93
N GLU A 428 3.21 24.33 -14.88
CA GLU A 428 3.73 24.50 -16.25
C GLU A 428 4.80 25.58 -16.33
N GLN A 429 4.55 26.75 -15.76
CA GLN A 429 5.50 27.87 -15.80
C GLN A 429 6.81 27.55 -15.10
N ARG A 430 6.76 26.72 -14.06
CA ARG A 430 7.92 26.27 -13.28
C ARG A 430 8.27 24.81 -13.53
N ALA A 431 8.04 24.30 -14.75
CA ALA A 431 8.19 22.89 -15.10
C ALA A 431 9.55 22.30 -14.70
N GLU A 432 10.66 23.02 -14.96
CA GLU A 432 12.02 22.58 -14.58
C GLU A 432 12.22 22.47 -13.06
N HIS A 433 11.65 23.42 -12.30
CA HIS A 433 11.70 23.36 -10.84
C HIS A 433 11.00 22.12 -10.33
N TYR A 434 9.76 21.88 -10.79
CA TYR A 434 9.00 20.71 -10.37
C TYR A 434 9.59 19.39 -10.85
N ALA A 435 10.25 19.37 -12.02
CA ALA A 435 10.99 18.18 -12.47
C ALA A 435 12.14 17.83 -11.51
N ARG A 436 12.91 18.81 -11.02
CA ARG A 436 13.93 18.59 -9.99
C ARG A 436 13.32 18.09 -8.68
N CYS A 437 12.20 18.66 -8.25
CA CYS A 437 11.48 18.22 -7.05
C CYS A 437 10.98 16.75 -7.17
N ARG A 438 10.47 16.36 -8.34
CA ARG A 438 10.04 14.98 -8.61
C ARG A 438 11.23 14.02 -8.59
N ALA A 439 12.35 14.40 -9.21
CA ALA A 439 13.58 13.60 -9.18
C ALA A 439 14.10 13.40 -7.73
N GLU A 440 14.06 14.44 -6.90
CA GLU A 440 14.39 14.36 -5.48
C GLU A 440 13.44 13.43 -4.73
N ALA A 441 12.13 13.52 -4.98
CA ALA A 441 11.13 12.65 -4.35
C ALA A 441 11.42 11.17 -4.67
N VAL A 442 11.71 10.85 -5.93
CA VAL A 442 12.07 9.49 -6.33
C VAL A 442 13.36 9.03 -5.65
N ALA A 443 14.41 9.86 -5.68
CA ALA A 443 15.70 9.51 -5.05
C ALA A 443 15.58 9.29 -3.53
N ARG A 444 14.70 10.03 -2.87
CA ARG A 444 14.51 9.95 -1.42
C ARG A 444 13.61 8.81 -0.98
N LEU A 445 12.53 8.54 -1.74
CA LEU A 445 11.44 7.65 -1.32
C LEU A 445 11.46 6.29 -2.01
N VAL A 446 12.27 6.13 -3.06
CA VAL A 446 12.35 4.90 -3.85
C VAL A 446 13.82 4.51 -4.06
N CYS A 447 14.13 3.24 -3.87
CA CYS A 447 15.48 2.74 -4.16
C CYS A 447 15.66 2.51 -5.67
N LEU A 448 16.65 3.17 -6.25
CA LEU A 448 17.01 3.04 -7.66
C LEU A 448 18.21 2.09 -7.88
N PRO A 449 18.38 1.50 -9.05
CA PRO A 449 17.44 1.48 -10.18
C PRO A 449 16.23 0.57 -9.92
N LEU A 450 15.08 0.91 -10.48
CA LEU A 450 13.82 0.15 -10.26
C LEU A 450 13.92 -1.32 -10.70
N GLY A 451 14.61 -1.58 -11.81
CA GLY A 451 14.84 -2.95 -12.31
C GLY A 451 15.69 -3.84 -11.41
N GLY A 452 16.42 -3.25 -10.46
CA GLY A 452 17.29 -3.98 -9.54
C GLY A 452 16.60 -4.56 -8.30
N VAL A 453 15.31 -4.33 -8.11
CA VAL A 453 14.61 -4.71 -6.87
C VAL A 453 14.68 -6.21 -6.59
N VAL A 454 14.46 -7.05 -7.60
CA VAL A 454 14.51 -8.52 -7.46
C VAL A 454 15.89 -8.97 -7.02
N SER A 455 16.96 -8.50 -7.68
CA SER A 455 18.34 -8.83 -7.30
C SER A 455 18.65 -8.41 -5.86
N ARG A 456 18.24 -7.20 -5.46
CA ARG A 456 18.47 -6.71 -4.08
C ARG A 456 17.72 -7.55 -3.04
N VAL A 457 16.50 -8.02 -3.34
CA VAL A 457 15.77 -8.94 -2.45
C VAL A 457 16.52 -10.26 -2.33
N LEU A 458 16.97 -10.85 -3.45
CA LEU A 458 17.75 -12.08 -3.45
C LEU A 458 19.04 -11.93 -2.61
N ASP A 459 19.78 -10.84 -2.80
CA ASP A 459 20.99 -10.60 -2.01
C ASP A 459 20.70 -10.38 -0.52
N ALA A 460 19.59 -9.73 -0.20
CA ALA A 460 19.17 -9.49 1.19
C ALA A 460 18.79 -10.78 1.93
N VAL A 461 18.23 -11.78 1.25
CA VAL A 461 17.86 -13.06 1.87
C VAL A 461 18.99 -14.09 1.88
N ARG A 462 20.09 -13.85 1.17
CA ARG A 462 21.24 -14.77 1.10
C ARG A 462 21.72 -15.32 2.45
N PRO A 463 21.80 -14.52 3.54
CA PRO A 463 22.31 -15.01 4.83
C PRO A 463 21.42 -16.07 5.48
N ILE A 464 20.16 -16.20 5.05
CA ILE A 464 19.15 -17.10 5.61
C ILE A 464 18.58 -18.06 4.59
N ALA A 465 18.96 -17.90 3.32
CA ALA A 465 18.54 -18.79 2.25
C ALA A 465 19.11 -20.20 2.47
N PRO A 466 18.36 -21.24 2.03
CA PRO A 466 18.75 -22.63 2.25
C PRO A 466 20.06 -23.04 1.56
#